data_f66e8acbb2976f074297c6d4408e7ad1
#
_entry.id   f66e8acbb2976f074297c6d4408e7ad1
#
_cell.length_a   1.000
_cell.length_b   1.000
_cell.length_c   1.000
_cell.angle_alpha   90.00
_cell.angle_beta   90.00
_cell.angle_gamma   90.00
#
_symmetry.space_group_name_H-M   'P 1'
#
loop_
_entity.id
_entity.type
_entity.pdbx_description
1 polymer ?
#
loop_
_entity_poly.entity_id
_entity_poly.type
_entity_poly.pdbx_seq_one_letter_code
_entity_poly.pdbx_strand_id
1 'polypeptide(L)'
;AVEVKKKGVRVVEGKEIPWNIFSPKEPYVGKVVPNVKHPQTLTQPTGDANWETTHVTFDHGGKVPYLEGQSIGIIAPGPDKKGETPARIRLYSIASSAVGDDETSKTVSLCVKRVVDVDGQYANREVGEDKPDKAGTVFPDKKVYRGVCSNHICDFSLGDDVLITGPTGAEMLLPEDQGSNIIMLATGTGIAPMRSYMRLLFNDKAGANADGTRKFKGLAWLFMGVPFSKSLLYDDEHSEYKAKYPDQFRFDYAVSREQKNAAGQKMYIQTKMAEYTEDLWALMQKPNTHIFMCGLKGMESGMEECFSPIAQKNGLDWKEFAKGMKKEGRYHVEVY
;
A
#
# COMPACT_ATOMS: atom_id res chain seq x y z
N ALA A 1 29.13 -24.61 0.34
CA ALA A 1 28.81 -24.06 1.66
C ALA A 1 27.33 -24.26 1.90
N VAL A 2 26.95 -24.97 2.96
CA VAL A 2 25.54 -25.14 3.36
C VAL A 2 25.08 -23.81 3.93
N GLU A 3 24.18 -23.14 3.24
CA GLU A 3 23.53 -21.89 3.72
C GLU A 3 22.74 -22.25 4.99
N VAL A 4 23.25 -21.84 6.15
CA VAL A 4 22.52 -21.99 7.42
C VAL A 4 21.37 -20.99 7.38
N LYS A 5 20.15 -21.48 7.15
CA LYS A 5 18.93 -20.65 7.19
C LYS A 5 18.75 -20.10 8.61
N LYS A 6 19.08 -18.85 8.81
CA LYS A 6 18.89 -18.12 10.05
C LYS A 6 17.39 -17.90 10.25
N LYS A 7 16.81 -18.35 11.38
CA LYS A 7 15.39 -18.14 11.68
C LYS A 7 15.08 -16.62 11.69
N GLY A 8 14.02 -16.22 11.00
CA GLY A 8 13.58 -14.82 10.97
C GLY A 8 14.32 -13.93 9.96
N VAL A 9 15.15 -14.52 9.10
CA VAL A 9 15.92 -13.77 8.08
C VAL A 9 15.84 -14.49 6.73
N ARG A 10 15.73 -13.71 5.66
CA ARG A 10 15.89 -14.17 4.28
C ARG A 10 17.00 -13.36 3.61
N VAL A 11 17.79 -14.01 2.80
CA VAL A 11 18.80 -13.34 1.96
C VAL A 11 18.17 -13.04 0.60
N VAL A 12 18.18 -11.77 0.20
CA VAL A 12 17.71 -11.29 -1.09
C VAL A 12 18.83 -10.45 -1.70
N GLU A 13 19.34 -10.86 -2.86
CA GLU A 13 20.46 -10.21 -3.54
C GLU A 13 21.68 -9.93 -2.64
N GLY A 14 21.97 -10.88 -1.74
CA GLY A 14 23.07 -10.78 -0.79
C GLY A 14 22.78 -10.00 0.49
N LYS A 15 21.59 -9.43 0.63
CA LYS A 15 21.16 -8.66 1.79
C LYS A 15 20.27 -9.48 2.71
N GLU A 16 20.57 -9.50 4.01
CA GLU A 16 19.70 -10.08 5.03
C GLU A 16 18.50 -9.15 5.28
N ILE A 17 17.26 -9.68 5.14
CA ILE A 17 16.02 -8.96 5.44
C ILE A 17 15.21 -9.69 6.50
N PRO A 18 14.45 -8.98 7.37
CA PRO A 18 13.51 -9.60 8.30
C PRO A 18 12.48 -10.45 7.56
N TRP A 19 12.25 -11.69 8.01
CA TRP A 19 11.39 -12.62 7.31
C TRP A 19 10.74 -13.64 8.22
N ASN A 20 9.42 -13.64 8.29
CA ASN A 20 8.62 -14.63 9.03
C ASN A 20 9.15 -14.92 10.45
N ILE A 21 9.45 -13.85 11.19
CA ILE A 21 9.90 -13.93 12.58
C ILE A 21 8.80 -14.55 13.44
N PHE A 22 7.56 -14.18 13.16
CA PHE A 22 6.36 -14.72 13.79
C PHE A 22 5.49 -15.44 12.76
N SER A 23 4.97 -16.59 13.14
CA SER A 23 4.14 -17.46 12.30
C SER A 23 2.68 -17.48 12.78
N PRO A 24 1.74 -18.02 11.97
CA PRO A 24 0.36 -18.19 12.42
C PRO A 24 0.20 -19.09 13.66
N LYS A 25 1.16 -20.00 13.90
CA LYS A 25 1.16 -20.87 15.09
C LYS A 25 1.73 -20.17 16.32
N GLU A 26 2.59 -19.20 16.12
CA GLU A 26 3.26 -18.42 17.16
C GLU A 26 3.24 -16.94 16.76
N PRO A 27 2.05 -16.28 16.76
CA PRO A 27 1.95 -14.86 16.43
C PRO A 27 2.52 -14.00 17.55
N TYR A 28 2.96 -12.80 17.22
CA TYR A 28 3.23 -11.78 18.21
C TYR A 28 1.91 -11.14 18.66
N VAL A 29 1.74 -10.95 19.96
CA VAL A 29 0.60 -10.21 20.52
C VAL A 29 1.02 -8.76 20.73
N GLY A 30 0.60 -7.89 19.80
CA GLY A 30 0.78 -6.46 19.89
C GLY A 30 -0.42 -5.76 20.52
N LYS A 31 -0.35 -4.44 20.64
CA LYS A 31 -1.41 -3.59 21.17
C LYS A 31 -1.78 -2.49 20.17
N VAL A 32 -3.05 -2.21 20.06
CA VAL A 32 -3.52 -1.03 19.32
C VAL A 32 -3.20 0.22 20.13
N VAL A 33 -2.48 1.16 19.50
CA VAL A 33 -2.04 2.41 20.12
C VAL A 33 -2.56 3.61 19.35
N PRO A 34 -2.60 4.83 19.96
CA PRO A 34 -3.00 6.03 19.26
C PRO A 34 -2.13 6.32 18.02
N ASN A 35 -2.75 6.78 16.94
CA ASN A 35 -2.02 7.28 15.77
C ASN A 35 -1.32 8.60 16.11
N VAL A 36 -0.15 8.83 15.53
CA VAL A 36 0.65 10.03 15.80
C VAL A 36 0.02 11.27 15.14
N LYS A 37 -0.39 11.15 13.88
CA LYS A 37 -0.82 12.30 13.06
C LYS A 37 -2.28 12.21 12.60
N HIS A 38 -2.72 11.03 12.23
CA HIS A 38 -4.03 10.83 11.62
C HIS A 38 -5.08 10.34 12.61
N PRO A 39 -6.36 10.70 12.44
CA PRO A 39 -7.45 10.01 13.13
C PRO A 39 -7.45 8.53 12.69
N GLN A 40 -7.98 7.65 13.53
CA GLN A 40 -8.06 6.22 13.18
C GLN A 40 -8.87 6.01 11.91
N THR A 41 -10.02 6.64 11.77
CA THR A 41 -10.83 6.59 10.55
C THR A 41 -10.42 7.73 9.62
N LEU A 42 -9.88 7.40 8.45
CA LEU A 42 -9.44 8.36 7.43
C LEU A 42 -10.58 8.80 6.52
N THR A 43 -11.42 7.84 6.11
CA THR A 43 -12.57 8.10 5.24
C THR A 43 -13.81 7.46 5.82
N GLN A 44 -14.95 8.16 5.74
CA GLN A 44 -16.24 7.71 6.25
C GLN A 44 -17.05 6.97 5.16
N PRO A 45 -17.99 6.10 5.56
CA PRO A 45 -18.98 5.55 4.63
C PRO A 45 -19.74 6.66 3.89
N THR A 46 -19.99 6.45 2.60
CA THR A 46 -20.75 7.40 1.76
C THR A 46 -21.83 6.67 0.96
N GLY A 47 -23.07 7.09 1.09
CA GLY A 47 -24.21 6.52 0.36
C GLY A 47 -24.38 5.02 0.61
N ASP A 48 -24.71 4.26 -0.43
CA ASP A 48 -24.93 2.80 -0.38
C ASP A 48 -23.64 1.99 -0.29
N ALA A 49 -22.48 2.62 -0.41
CA ALA A 49 -21.19 1.97 -0.36
C ALA A 49 -20.45 2.33 0.92
N ASN A 50 -19.91 1.35 1.60
CA ASN A 50 -19.02 1.59 2.72
C ASN A 50 -17.61 1.87 2.19
N TRP A 51 -17.15 3.12 2.30
CA TRP A 51 -15.82 3.59 1.89
C TRP A 51 -14.89 3.83 3.09
N GLU A 52 -15.28 3.38 4.28
CA GLU A 52 -14.46 3.54 5.48
C GLU A 52 -13.09 2.92 5.28
N THR A 53 -12.07 3.73 5.47
CA THR A 53 -10.68 3.33 5.49
C THR A 53 -10.05 3.80 6.79
N THR A 54 -9.33 2.91 7.44
CA THR A 54 -8.75 3.13 8.77
C THR A 54 -7.23 3.12 8.66
N HIS A 55 -6.59 4.08 9.30
CA HIS A 55 -5.18 4.03 9.67
C HIS A 55 -5.09 3.51 11.09
N VAL A 56 -4.38 2.42 11.29
CA VAL A 56 -4.27 1.80 12.61
C VAL A 56 -2.80 1.52 12.93
N THR A 57 -2.39 1.86 14.13
CA THR A 57 -1.02 1.67 14.61
C THR A 57 -0.99 0.62 15.73
N PHE A 58 -0.05 -0.30 15.61
CA PHE A 58 0.19 -1.37 16.58
C PHE A 58 1.57 -1.20 17.22
N ASP A 59 1.62 -1.28 18.54
CA ASP A 59 2.88 -1.42 19.28
C ASP A 59 3.31 -2.88 19.27
N HIS A 60 4.50 -3.13 18.80
CA HIS A 60 5.15 -4.44 18.81
C HIS A 60 6.41 -4.49 19.68
N GLY A 61 6.67 -3.45 20.46
CA GLY A 61 7.78 -3.40 21.43
C GLY A 61 9.17 -3.61 20.81
N GLY A 62 9.34 -3.35 19.51
CA GLY A 62 10.59 -3.61 18.77
C GLY A 62 10.82 -5.10 18.39
N LYS A 63 9.83 -5.97 18.59
CA LYS A 63 9.96 -7.42 18.33
C LYS A 63 9.63 -7.82 16.89
N VAL A 64 8.97 -6.96 16.13
CA VAL A 64 8.61 -7.17 14.73
C VAL A 64 9.34 -6.14 13.84
N PRO A 65 10.68 -6.22 13.70
CA PRO A 65 11.39 -5.36 12.76
C PRO A 65 10.94 -5.67 11.32
N TYR A 66 10.83 -4.62 10.50
CA TYR A 66 10.42 -4.72 9.10
C TYR A 66 11.13 -3.67 8.25
N LEU A 67 11.00 -3.79 6.95
CA LEU A 67 11.48 -2.80 5.97
C LEU A 67 10.31 -2.22 5.18
N GLU A 68 10.52 -1.04 4.63
CA GLU A 68 9.59 -0.40 3.70
C GLU A 68 9.31 -1.33 2.51
N GLY A 69 8.04 -1.51 2.18
CA GLY A 69 7.58 -2.43 1.13
C GLY A 69 7.28 -3.85 1.61
N GLN A 70 7.53 -4.18 2.88
CA GLN A 70 7.09 -5.45 3.45
C GLN A 70 5.63 -5.42 3.93
N SER A 71 5.09 -6.59 4.19
CA SER A 71 3.74 -6.82 4.72
C SER A 71 3.82 -7.53 6.07
N ILE A 72 2.79 -7.32 6.89
CA ILE A 72 2.51 -8.15 8.07
C ILE A 72 1.19 -8.90 7.88
N GLY A 73 1.06 -10.04 8.55
CA GLY A 73 -0.19 -10.79 8.62
C GLY A 73 -0.94 -10.48 9.89
N ILE A 74 -2.26 -10.34 9.77
CA ILE A 74 -3.17 -10.19 10.91
C ILE A 74 -4.08 -11.40 10.98
N ILE A 75 -4.32 -11.89 12.20
CA ILE A 75 -5.21 -13.02 12.50
C ILE A 75 -6.42 -12.49 13.22
N ALA A 76 -7.60 -12.61 12.61
CA ALA A 76 -8.88 -12.30 13.24
C ALA A 76 -9.40 -13.52 14.03
N PRO A 77 -10.25 -13.33 15.07
CA PRO A 77 -10.79 -14.43 15.86
C PRO A 77 -11.53 -15.48 15.04
N GLY A 78 -12.19 -15.09 13.98
CA GLY A 78 -13.03 -15.99 13.18
C GLY A 78 -14.47 -16.11 13.71
N PRO A 79 -15.26 -17.08 13.22
CA PRO A 79 -14.89 -17.95 12.10
C PRO A 79 -14.76 -17.20 10.78
N ASP A 80 -13.91 -17.68 9.87
CA ASP A 80 -13.89 -17.19 8.50
C ASP A 80 -14.98 -17.90 7.65
N LYS A 81 -15.06 -17.55 6.35
CA LYS A 81 -16.06 -18.16 5.44
C LYS A 81 -15.93 -19.68 5.27
N LYS A 82 -14.82 -20.28 5.71
CA LYS A 82 -14.60 -21.73 5.73
C LYS A 82 -14.87 -22.34 7.10
N GLY A 83 -15.32 -21.53 8.06
CA GLY A 83 -15.56 -21.95 9.43
C GLY A 83 -14.29 -22.09 10.28
N GLU A 84 -13.15 -21.61 9.80
CA GLU A 84 -11.87 -21.71 10.53
C GLU A 84 -11.83 -20.71 11.71
N THR A 85 -11.45 -21.18 12.88
CA THR A 85 -11.28 -20.39 14.11
C THR A 85 -9.93 -20.74 14.76
N PRO A 86 -9.00 -19.79 14.88
CA PRO A 86 -9.07 -18.42 14.34
C PRO A 86 -9.14 -18.37 12.82
N ALA A 87 -9.57 -17.24 12.29
CA ALA A 87 -9.63 -17.04 10.83
C ALA A 87 -8.24 -17.14 10.19
N ARG A 88 -8.18 -17.51 8.92
CA ARG A 88 -6.91 -17.50 8.18
C ARG A 88 -6.30 -16.12 8.15
N ILE A 89 -4.98 -16.08 8.25
CA ILE A 89 -4.22 -14.82 8.18
C ILE A 89 -4.56 -14.04 6.90
N ARG A 90 -4.54 -12.72 7.01
CA ARG A 90 -4.55 -11.80 5.86
C ARG A 90 -3.34 -10.91 5.93
N LEU A 91 -2.63 -10.84 4.81
CA LEU A 91 -1.46 -9.97 4.66
C LEU A 91 -1.91 -8.56 4.31
N TYR A 92 -1.23 -7.60 4.89
CA TYR A 92 -1.41 -6.17 4.64
C TYR A 92 -0.06 -5.52 4.43
N SER A 93 0.07 -4.76 3.34
CA SER A 93 1.25 -3.94 3.11
C SER A 93 1.37 -2.88 4.20
N ILE A 94 2.56 -2.71 4.74
CA ILE A 94 2.83 -1.79 5.86
C ILE A 94 2.78 -0.34 5.35
N ALA A 95 2.13 0.53 6.11
CA ALA A 95 1.94 1.93 5.78
C ALA A 95 2.92 2.90 6.50
N SER A 96 3.64 2.42 7.50
CA SER A 96 4.70 3.16 8.19
C SER A 96 6.09 2.80 7.66
N SER A 97 7.07 3.68 7.82
CA SER A 97 8.47 3.33 7.61
C SER A 97 8.96 2.36 8.70
N ALA A 98 10.14 1.78 8.50
CA ALA A 98 10.71 0.78 9.43
C ALA A 98 10.89 1.29 10.87
N VAL A 99 10.92 2.61 11.07
CA VAL A 99 11.01 3.22 12.40
C VAL A 99 9.65 3.49 13.05
N GLY A 100 8.54 3.20 12.33
CA GLY A 100 7.19 3.50 12.79
C GLY A 100 6.81 4.98 12.58
N ASP A 101 5.52 5.30 12.74
CA ASP A 101 5.04 6.68 12.61
C ASP A 101 5.51 7.58 13.74
N ASP A 102 5.86 7.01 14.88
CA ASP A 102 6.42 7.66 16.07
C ASP A 102 7.96 7.66 16.12
N GLU A 103 8.61 7.12 15.11
CA GLU A 103 10.07 6.98 15.01
C GLU A 103 10.75 6.23 16.18
N THR A 104 10.01 5.37 16.88
CA THR A 104 10.54 4.59 18.00
C THR A 104 11.10 3.22 17.60
N SER A 105 10.85 2.77 16.36
CA SER A 105 11.10 1.40 15.89
C SER A 105 10.33 0.33 16.68
N LYS A 106 9.26 0.72 17.37
CA LYS A 106 8.42 -0.16 18.17
C LYS A 106 6.99 -0.29 17.65
N THR A 107 6.64 0.49 16.64
CA THR A 107 5.28 0.52 16.08
C THR A 107 5.26 0.18 14.60
N VAL A 108 4.12 -0.32 14.13
CA VAL A 108 3.81 -0.59 12.73
C VAL A 108 2.40 -0.11 12.43
N SER A 109 2.20 0.53 11.28
CA SER A 109 0.89 1.04 10.89
C SER A 109 0.39 0.37 9.62
N LEU A 110 -0.93 0.16 9.56
CA LEU A 110 -1.65 -0.33 8.39
C LEU A 110 -2.67 0.68 7.91
N CYS A 111 -2.98 0.62 6.62
CA CYS A 111 -4.08 1.35 5.97
C CYS A 111 -5.08 0.33 5.43
N VAL A 112 -6.23 0.20 6.08
CA VAL A 112 -7.18 -0.89 5.83
C VAL A 112 -8.56 -0.35 5.50
N LYS A 113 -9.07 -0.72 4.33
CA LYS A 113 -10.45 -0.46 3.95
C LYS A 113 -11.36 -1.54 4.54
N ARG A 114 -12.44 -1.14 5.21
CA ARG A 114 -13.50 -2.04 5.64
C ARG A 114 -14.16 -2.68 4.42
N VAL A 115 -14.08 -3.99 4.29
CA VAL A 115 -14.72 -4.71 3.18
C VAL A 115 -16.17 -5.00 3.55
N VAL A 116 -17.08 -4.36 2.83
CA VAL A 116 -18.52 -4.61 2.88
C VAL A 116 -19.02 -4.77 1.45
N ASP A 117 -19.71 -5.86 1.18
CA ASP A 117 -20.33 -6.13 -0.11
C ASP A 117 -21.83 -6.25 0.08
N VAL A 118 -22.57 -5.36 -0.54
CA VAL A 118 -24.03 -5.28 -0.44
C VAL A 118 -24.64 -5.87 -1.71
N ASP A 119 -25.55 -6.81 -1.55
CA ASP A 119 -26.28 -7.50 -2.62
C ASP A 119 -25.35 -8.21 -3.66
N GLY A 120 -24.11 -8.57 -3.25
CA GLY A 120 -23.20 -9.31 -4.10
C GLY A 120 -22.63 -8.49 -5.27
N GLN A 121 -22.41 -7.19 -5.09
CA GLN A 121 -21.80 -6.30 -6.10
C GLN A 121 -20.40 -6.75 -6.52
N TYR A 122 -19.71 -7.46 -5.62
CA TYR A 122 -18.39 -8.04 -5.90
C TYR A 122 -18.55 -9.55 -6.10
N ALA A 123 -18.40 -10.01 -7.32
CA ALA A 123 -18.56 -11.43 -7.69
C ALA A 123 -17.83 -12.39 -6.75
N ASN A 124 -18.44 -13.55 -6.49
CA ASN A 124 -17.90 -14.66 -5.71
C ASN A 124 -17.81 -14.45 -4.18
N ARG A 125 -18.60 -13.56 -3.60
CA ARG A 125 -18.70 -13.42 -2.15
C ARG A 125 -20.03 -13.98 -1.65
N GLU A 126 -19.96 -14.78 -0.59
CA GLU A 126 -21.16 -15.21 0.12
C GLU A 126 -21.69 -14.04 0.93
N VAL A 127 -22.95 -13.74 0.76
CA VAL A 127 -23.67 -12.70 1.49
C VAL A 127 -24.63 -13.34 2.48
N GLY A 128 -24.82 -12.70 3.62
CA GLY A 128 -25.68 -13.15 4.71
C GLY A 128 -26.57 -12.01 5.23
N GLU A 129 -27.21 -12.24 6.37
CA GLU A 129 -27.90 -11.17 7.07
C GLU A 129 -26.91 -10.10 7.53
N ASP A 130 -27.31 -8.83 7.39
CA ASP A 130 -26.47 -7.72 7.85
C ASP A 130 -26.48 -7.63 9.38
N LYS A 131 -25.29 -7.64 9.96
CA LYS A 131 -25.09 -7.36 11.38
C LYS A 131 -24.42 -6.00 11.50
N PRO A 132 -24.86 -5.13 12.44
CA PRO A 132 -24.23 -3.84 12.61
C PRO A 132 -22.73 -4.02 12.92
N ASP A 133 -21.92 -3.20 12.30
CA ASP A 133 -20.52 -3.04 12.69
C ASP A 133 -20.41 -2.22 13.99
N LYS A 134 -19.18 -1.97 14.47
CA LYS A 134 -18.97 -1.19 15.68
C LYS A 134 -19.52 0.24 15.61
N ALA A 135 -19.58 0.82 14.40
CA ALA A 135 -20.19 2.13 14.15
C ALA A 135 -21.71 2.06 14.06
N GLY A 136 -22.31 0.86 14.13
CA GLY A 136 -23.74 0.66 13.99
C GLY A 136 -24.26 0.73 12.55
N THR A 137 -23.35 0.68 11.55
CA THR A 137 -23.75 0.73 10.15
C THR A 137 -24.46 -0.55 9.75
N VAL A 138 -25.67 -0.43 9.23
CA VAL A 138 -26.50 -1.52 8.71
C VAL A 138 -27.06 -1.16 7.33
N PHE A 139 -27.41 -2.18 6.56
CA PHE A 139 -28.08 -2.05 5.28
C PHE A 139 -29.39 -2.87 5.34
N PRO A 140 -30.48 -2.28 5.88
CA PRO A 140 -31.75 -2.99 6.07
C PRO A 140 -32.24 -3.64 4.76
N ASP A 141 -32.78 -4.84 4.86
CA ASP A 141 -33.34 -5.60 3.73
C ASP A 141 -32.34 -5.94 2.60
N LYS A 142 -31.03 -5.82 2.89
CA LYS A 142 -29.95 -6.15 1.96
C LYS A 142 -29.21 -7.42 2.39
N LYS A 143 -28.72 -8.15 1.39
CA LYS A 143 -27.75 -9.22 1.64
C LYS A 143 -26.36 -8.62 1.73
N VAL A 144 -25.68 -8.83 2.87
CA VAL A 144 -24.39 -8.18 3.14
C VAL A 144 -23.33 -9.21 3.46
N TYR A 145 -22.17 -9.07 2.81
CA TYR A 145 -20.94 -9.77 3.18
C TYR A 145 -19.99 -8.77 3.84
N ARG A 146 -19.47 -9.13 5.01
CA ARG A 146 -18.44 -8.36 5.71
C ARG A 146 -17.14 -9.16 5.75
N GLY A 147 -16.05 -8.57 5.25
CA GLY A 147 -14.72 -9.18 5.31
C GLY A 147 -14.28 -9.39 6.75
N VAL A 148 -13.95 -10.63 7.14
CA VAL A 148 -13.67 -10.99 8.54
C VAL A 148 -12.50 -10.18 9.09
N CYS A 149 -11.35 -10.20 8.44
CA CYS A 149 -10.14 -9.54 8.96
C CYS A 149 -10.21 -8.01 8.86
N SER A 150 -10.69 -7.46 7.73
CA SER A 150 -10.77 -6.01 7.55
C SER A 150 -11.76 -5.35 8.52
N ASN A 151 -12.91 -5.98 8.78
CA ASN A 151 -13.86 -5.49 9.78
C ASN A 151 -13.28 -5.62 11.20
N HIS A 152 -12.62 -6.72 11.52
CA HIS A 152 -11.93 -6.87 12.79
C HIS A 152 -10.93 -5.73 13.05
N ILE A 153 -10.10 -5.40 12.05
CA ILE A 153 -9.12 -4.31 12.16
C ILE A 153 -9.81 -2.94 12.31
N CYS A 154 -10.82 -2.68 11.49
CA CYS A 154 -11.55 -1.40 11.56
C CYS A 154 -12.36 -1.22 12.85
N ASP A 155 -12.68 -2.31 13.55
CA ASP A 155 -13.39 -2.31 14.83
C ASP A 155 -12.49 -2.24 16.05
N PHE A 156 -11.17 -2.19 15.89
CA PHE A 156 -10.24 -2.07 17.02
C PHE A 156 -10.47 -0.81 17.86
N SER A 157 -10.35 -0.99 19.15
CA SER A 157 -10.22 0.08 20.15
C SER A 157 -8.78 0.19 20.63
N LEU A 158 -8.42 1.34 21.19
CA LEU A 158 -7.12 1.51 21.84
C LEU A 158 -6.95 0.50 22.97
N GLY A 159 -5.78 -0.13 23.01
CA GLY A 159 -5.44 -1.16 23.98
C GLY A 159 -5.86 -2.58 23.61
N ASP A 160 -6.63 -2.77 22.54
CA ASP A 160 -6.97 -4.12 22.07
C ASP A 160 -5.72 -4.91 21.66
N ASP A 161 -5.78 -6.22 21.87
CA ASP A 161 -4.76 -7.14 21.38
C ASP A 161 -4.87 -7.34 19.87
N VAL A 162 -3.72 -7.39 19.20
CA VAL A 162 -3.61 -7.73 17.80
C VAL A 162 -2.62 -8.87 17.59
N LEU A 163 -3.02 -9.90 16.85
CA LEU A 163 -2.16 -11.03 16.50
C LEU A 163 -1.45 -10.75 15.19
N ILE A 164 -0.13 -10.57 15.28
CA ILE A 164 0.75 -10.17 14.17
C ILE A 164 1.65 -11.33 13.75
N THR A 165 1.74 -11.58 12.45
CA THR A 165 2.70 -12.51 11.83
C THR A 165 3.60 -11.79 10.85
N GLY A 166 4.69 -12.41 10.44
CA GLY A 166 5.64 -11.83 9.51
C GLY A 166 6.86 -11.23 10.21
N PRO A 167 7.45 -10.14 9.66
CA PRO A 167 7.10 -9.53 8.37
C PRO A 167 7.40 -10.47 7.19
N THR A 168 6.87 -10.16 6.02
CA THR A 168 7.10 -10.91 4.79
C THR A 168 7.10 -9.98 3.57
N GLY A 169 7.53 -10.49 2.41
CA GLY A 169 7.62 -9.75 1.17
C GLY A 169 9.03 -9.23 0.87
N ALA A 170 9.48 -9.44 -0.36
CA ALA A 170 10.76 -8.95 -0.87
C ALA A 170 10.60 -8.23 -2.21
N GLU A 171 9.40 -8.31 -2.81
CA GLU A 171 9.13 -7.79 -4.16
C GLU A 171 9.03 -6.27 -4.21
N MET A 172 8.68 -5.64 -3.08
CA MET A 172 8.40 -4.21 -2.99
C MET A 172 9.46 -3.45 -2.18
N LEU A 173 10.67 -3.98 -2.04
CA LEU A 173 11.75 -3.29 -1.32
C LEU A 173 12.29 -2.11 -2.14
N LEU A 174 12.56 -0.99 -1.47
CA LEU A 174 13.21 0.16 -2.10
C LEU A 174 14.64 -0.18 -2.56
N PRO A 175 15.12 0.41 -3.67
CA PRO A 175 16.52 0.31 -4.06
C PRO A 175 17.43 1.01 -3.04
N GLU A 176 18.66 0.53 -2.91
CA GLU A 176 19.64 1.14 -1.99
C GLU A 176 20.22 2.46 -2.53
N ASP A 177 20.25 2.60 -3.86
CA ASP A 177 20.75 3.82 -4.49
C ASP A 177 19.81 5.01 -4.22
N GLN A 178 20.31 5.94 -3.41
CA GLN A 178 19.59 7.16 -3.03
C GLN A 178 19.35 8.12 -4.20
N GLY A 179 20.01 7.92 -5.33
CA GLY A 179 19.79 8.66 -6.57
C GLY A 179 18.72 8.05 -7.48
N SER A 180 18.11 6.94 -7.09
CA SER A 180 17.07 6.27 -7.88
C SER A 180 15.82 7.14 -8.03
N ASN A 181 15.20 7.08 -9.21
CA ASN A 181 13.85 7.63 -9.40
C ASN A 181 12.81 6.57 -9.03
N ILE A 182 11.80 6.99 -8.28
CA ILE A 182 10.76 6.11 -7.72
C ILE A 182 9.40 6.54 -8.27
N ILE A 183 8.87 5.79 -9.23
CA ILE A 183 7.52 5.99 -9.77
C ILE A 183 6.58 5.10 -8.96
N MET A 184 5.62 5.69 -8.29
CA MET A 184 4.68 5.01 -7.39
C MET A 184 3.27 5.06 -7.98
N LEU A 185 2.68 3.89 -8.19
CA LEU A 185 1.35 3.73 -8.76
C LEU A 185 0.45 3.06 -7.73
N ALA A 186 -0.52 3.80 -7.22
CA ALA A 186 -1.40 3.33 -6.15
C ALA A 186 -2.88 3.49 -6.50
N THR A 187 -3.69 2.49 -6.19
CA THR A 187 -5.15 2.62 -6.17
C THR A 187 -5.70 2.28 -4.79
N GLY A 188 -6.52 3.18 -4.24
CA GLY A 188 -7.11 3.02 -2.91
C GLY A 188 -6.05 2.75 -1.83
N THR A 189 -6.23 1.67 -1.07
CA THR A 189 -5.29 1.26 0.01
C THR A 189 -3.93 0.75 -0.48
N GLY A 190 -3.74 0.60 -1.79
CA GLY A 190 -2.41 0.39 -2.38
C GLY A 190 -1.43 1.54 -2.13
N ILE A 191 -1.92 2.65 -1.60
CA ILE A 191 -1.07 3.76 -1.10
C ILE A 191 -0.19 3.34 0.10
N ALA A 192 -0.53 2.27 0.83
CA ALA A 192 0.17 1.88 2.06
C ALA A 192 1.69 1.72 1.87
N PRO A 193 2.22 0.86 0.96
CA PRO A 193 3.66 0.76 0.77
C PRO A 193 4.27 2.06 0.23
N MET A 194 3.53 2.83 -0.58
CA MET A 194 4.02 4.11 -1.10
C MET A 194 4.17 5.15 0.02
N ARG A 195 3.24 5.18 0.97
CA ARG A 195 3.36 6.01 2.17
C ARG A 195 4.59 5.63 3.00
N SER A 196 4.81 4.34 3.18
CA SER A 196 6.00 3.82 3.87
C SER A 196 7.29 4.36 3.24
N TYR A 197 7.40 4.34 1.89
CA TYR A 197 8.52 4.91 1.17
C TYR A 197 8.64 6.42 1.38
N MET A 198 7.55 7.16 1.15
CA MET A 198 7.57 8.62 1.24
C MET A 198 7.93 9.11 2.64
N ARG A 199 7.49 8.40 3.69
CA ARG A 199 7.92 8.70 5.05
C ARG A 199 9.43 8.59 5.22
N LEU A 200 10.04 7.51 4.77
CA LEU A 200 11.50 7.35 4.82
C LEU A 200 12.20 8.42 3.98
N LEU A 201 11.75 8.64 2.74
CA LEU A 201 12.42 9.54 1.81
C LEU A 201 12.34 11.02 2.24
N PHE A 202 11.21 11.46 2.80
CA PHE A 202 10.92 12.89 2.99
C PHE A 202 10.64 13.34 4.44
N ASN A 203 10.33 12.43 5.35
CA ASN A 203 9.89 12.81 6.70
C ASN A 203 10.83 12.31 7.80
N ASP A 204 11.01 11.00 7.92
CA ASP A 204 11.60 10.37 9.10
C ASP A 204 13.11 10.65 9.20
N LYS A 205 13.61 10.75 10.43
CA LYS A 205 15.03 10.98 10.72
C LYS A 205 15.94 9.90 10.13
N ALA A 206 15.45 8.66 10.03
CA ALA A 206 16.18 7.56 9.41
C ALA A 206 16.61 7.86 7.96
N GLY A 207 15.79 8.62 7.21
CA GLY A 207 16.09 9.07 5.85
C GLY A 207 16.88 10.39 5.77
N ALA A 208 17.31 10.96 6.89
CA ALA A 208 18.10 12.19 6.93
C ALA A 208 19.58 11.93 7.21
N ASN A 209 20.43 12.84 6.75
CA ASN A 209 21.82 12.96 7.15
C ASN A 209 21.93 13.64 8.54
N ALA A 210 23.12 13.64 9.12
CA ALA A 210 23.37 14.25 10.43
C ALA A 210 23.07 15.77 10.45
N ASP A 211 23.21 16.44 9.31
CA ASP A 211 22.88 17.87 9.14
C ASP A 211 21.40 18.16 8.86
N GLY A 212 20.55 17.10 8.86
CA GLY A 212 19.12 17.21 8.60
C GLY A 212 18.73 17.20 7.13
N THR A 213 19.67 17.22 6.19
CA THR A 213 19.37 17.10 4.76
C THR A 213 18.92 15.69 4.42
N ARG A 214 18.09 15.52 3.36
CA ARG A 214 17.64 14.18 2.95
C ARG A 214 18.75 13.39 2.27
N LYS A 215 18.82 12.10 2.58
CA LYS A 215 19.68 11.14 1.88
C LYS A 215 19.23 10.96 0.45
N PHE A 216 17.90 10.89 0.24
CA PHE A 216 17.28 10.73 -1.08
C PHE A 216 17.61 11.90 -2.00
N LYS A 217 18.07 11.60 -3.22
CA LYS A 217 18.50 12.57 -4.24
C LYS A 217 17.77 12.41 -5.57
N GLY A 218 16.95 11.38 -5.71
CA GLY A 218 16.16 11.11 -6.91
C GLY A 218 14.86 11.90 -6.99
N LEU A 219 14.02 11.51 -7.94
CA LEU A 219 12.64 11.97 -8.06
C LEU A 219 11.70 10.86 -7.59
N ALA A 220 10.80 11.16 -6.67
CA ALA A 220 9.66 10.34 -6.30
C ALA A 220 8.38 10.92 -6.93
N TRP A 221 7.68 10.14 -7.75
CA TRP A 221 6.47 10.58 -8.44
C TRP A 221 5.32 9.63 -8.15
N LEU A 222 4.32 10.13 -7.42
CA LEU A 222 3.13 9.39 -7.05
C LEU A 222 1.98 9.64 -8.02
N PHE A 223 1.40 8.57 -8.55
CA PHE A 223 0.08 8.57 -9.18
C PHE A 223 -0.87 7.79 -8.30
N MET A 224 -1.96 8.41 -7.87
CA MET A 224 -2.96 7.78 -6.99
C MET A 224 -4.34 7.85 -7.61
N GLY A 225 -4.96 6.67 -7.78
CA GLY A 225 -6.33 6.52 -8.28
C GLY A 225 -7.32 6.22 -7.16
N VAL A 226 -8.41 6.99 -7.11
CA VAL A 226 -9.54 6.80 -6.20
C VAL A 226 -10.86 7.08 -6.93
N PRO A 227 -12.01 6.54 -6.45
CA PRO A 227 -13.30 6.84 -7.06
C PRO A 227 -13.76 8.28 -6.81
N PHE A 228 -13.55 8.82 -5.61
CA PHE A 228 -14.00 10.14 -5.17
C PHE A 228 -12.87 10.90 -4.47
N SER A 229 -12.88 12.23 -4.54
CA SER A 229 -11.91 13.08 -3.83
C SER A 229 -11.94 12.86 -2.31
N LYS A 230 -13.12 12.58 -1.75
CA LYS A 230 -13.29 12.20 -0.33
C LYS A 230 -12.64 10.86 0.05
N SER A 231 -12.24 10.07 -0.93
CA SER A 231 -11.52 8.80 -0.73
C SER A 231 -9.99 8.95 -0.85
N LEU A 232 -9.48 10.15 -1.05
CA LEU A 232 -8.04 10.43 -1.02
C LEU A 232 -7.49 10.16 0.38
N LEU A 233 -6.37 9.45 0.43
CA LEU A 233 -5.69 9.06 1.65
C LEU A 233 -4.36 9.80 1.73
N TYR A 234 -4.06 10.39 2.90
CA TYR A 234 -2.80 11.08 3.20
C TYR A 234 -2.48 12.28 2.30
N ASP A 235 -3.50 12.95 1.78
CA ASP A 235 -3.35 14.13 0.91
C ASP A 235 -2.59 15.28 1.59
N ASP A 236 -2.77 15.45 2.89
CA ASP A 236 -2.03 16.40 3.71
C ASP A 236 -0.52 16.12 3.73
N GLU A 237 -0.11 14.84 3.86
CA GLU A 237 1.31 14.45 3.80
C GLU A 237 1.90 14.71 2.41
N HIS A 238 1.16 14.35 1.35
CA HIS A 238 1.61 14.58 -0.03
C HIS A 238 1.80 16.07 -0.31
N SER A 239 0.89 16.90 0.16
CA SER A 239 0.97 18.36 0.02
C SER A 239 2.16 18.95 0.78
N GLU A 240 2.45 18.48 1.99
CA GLU A 240 3.63 18.85 2.75
C GLU A 240 4.94 18.48 2.01
N TYR A 241 5.04 17.25 1.50
CA TYR A 241 6.24 16.82 0.77
C TYR A 241 6.45 17.63 -0.50
N LYS A 242 5.36 17.92 -1.25
CA LYS A 242 5.43 18.76 -2.45
C LYS A 242 5.89 20.18 -2.13
N ALA A 243 5.38 20.77 -1.06
CA ALA A 243 5.76 22.12 -0.64
C ALA A 243 7.24 22.20 -0.19
N LYS A 244 7.70 21.16 0.51
CA LYS A 244 9.05 21.13 1.09
C LYS A 244 10.14 20.67 0.10
N TYR A 245 9.78 19.79 -0.83
CA TYR A 245 10.68 19.14 -1.79
C TYR A 245 10.16 19.22 -3.23
N PRO A 246 9.90 20.43 -3.77
CA PRO A 246 9.20 20.60 -5.07
C PRO A 246 9.93 19.98 -6.26
N ASP A 247 11.28 19.86 -6.18
CA ASP A 247 12.11 19.29 -7.24
C ASP A 247 12.28 17.76 -7.11
N GLN A 248 11.94 17.18 -5.96
CA GLN A 248 12.15 15.76 -5.67
C GLN A 248 10.84 14.98 -5.50
N PHE A 249 9.72 15.66 -5.27
CA PHE A 249 8.43 15.01 -5.08
C PHE A 249 7.37 15.60 -6.00
N ARG A 250 6.70 14.69 -6.74
CA ARG A 250 5.52 14.99 -7.56
C ARG A 250 4.39 14.06 -7.20
N PHE A 251 3.16 14.55 -7.29
CA PHE A 251 1.98 13.70 -7.19
C PHE A 251 0.87 14.17 -8.12
N ASP A 252 0.13 13.21 -8.66
CA ASP A 252 -1.00 13.40 -9.54
C ASP A 252 -2.14 12.45 -9.14
N TYR A 253 -3.34 12.98 -9.00
CA TYR A 253 -4.52 12.21 -8.63
C TYR A 253 -5.43 11.93 -9.83
N ALA A 254 -5.95 10.71 -9.86
CA ALA A 254 -6.98 10.27 -10.78
C ALA A 254 -8.26 9.96 -9.99
N VAL A 255 -9.28 10.83 -10.11
CA VAL A 255 -10.55 10.71 -9.37
C VAL A 255 -11.63 10.26 -10.35
N SER A 256 -11.82 8.95 -10.48
CA SER A 256 -12.51 8.34 -11.63
C SER A 256 -14.01 8.64 -11.73
N ARG A 257 -14.66 9.07 -10.64
CA ARG A 257 -16.08 9.43 -10.63
C ARG A 257 -16.35 10.93 -10.66
N GLU A 258 -15.31 11.75 -10.57
CA GLU A 258 -15.42 13.22 -10.54
C GLU A 258 -14.67 13.87 -11.70
N GLN A 259 -13.63 13.21 -12.25
CA GLN A 259 -12.81 13.74 -13.33
C GLN A 259 -13.02 12.98 -14.63
N LYS A 260 -12.85 13.69 -15.73
CA LYS A 260 -12.82 13.16 -17.10
C LYS A 260 -11.63 13.72 -17.85
N ASN A 261 -11.13 12.95 -18.83
CA ASN A 261 -10.14 13.45 -19.78
C ASN A 261 -10.79 14.32 -20.87
N ALA A 262 -9.98 14.87 -21.77
CA ALA A 262 -10.46 15.70 -22.89
C ALA A 262 -11.44 14.96 -23.82
N ALA A 263 -11.38 13.62 -23.90
CA ALA A 263 -12.30 12.77 -24.67
C ALA A 263 -13.59 12.41 -23.90
N GLY A 264 -13.80 12.95 -22.69
CA GLY A 264 -14.97 12.67 -21.86
C GLY A 264 -14.94 11.31 -21.14
N GLN A 265 -13.83 10.59 -21.19
CA GLN A 265 -13.64 9.31 -20.51
C GLN A 265 -13.29 9.53 -19.03
N LYS A 266 -13.66 8.56 -18.19
CA LYS A 266 -13.32 8.58 -16.75
C LYS A 266 -11.81 8.68 -16.53
N MET A 267 -11.42 9.48 -15.55
CA MET A 267 -10.02 9.63 -15.14
C MET A 267 -9.58 8.46 -14.25
N TYR A 268 -9.06 7.42 -14.86
CA TYR A 268 -8.34 6.36 -14.17
C TYR A 268 -6.84 6.70 -14.08
N ILE A 269 -6.09 5.91 -13.29
CA ILE A 269 -4.66 6.16 -13.09
C ILE A 269 -3.88 6.17 -14.42
N GLN A 270 -4.13 5.22 -15.32
CA GLN A 270 -3.51 5.19 -16.64
C GLN A 270 -3.89 6.38 -17.51
N THR A 271 -5.13 6.87 -17.37
CA THR A 271 -5.61 8.06 -18.10
C THR A 271 -4.88 9.32 -17.61
N LYS A 272 -4.63 9.42 -16.30
CA LYS A 272 -3.82 10.52 -15.73
C LYS A 272 -2.34 10.40 -16.14
N MET A 273 -1.78 9.20 -16.12
CA MET A 273 -0.40 8.96 -16.56
C MET A 273 -0.19 9.30 -18.04
N ALA A 274 -1.22 9.09 -18.88
CA ALA A 274 -1.16 9.42 -20.30
C ALA A 274 -0.92 10.91 -20.58
N GLU A 275 -1.25 11.81 -19.65
CA GLU A 275 -0.93 13.24 -19.73
C GLU A 275 0.59 13.52 -19.65
N TYR A 276 1.37 12.56 -19.15
CA TYR A 276 2.82 12.65 -18.89
C TYR A 276 3.61 11.54 -19.58
N THR A 277 3.09 10.94 -20.65
CA THR A 277 3.66 9.74 -21.26
C THR A 277 5.12 9.95 -21.69
N GLU A 278 5.47 11.10 -22.30
CA GLU A 278 6.84 11.39 -22.73
C GLU A 278 7.80 11.52 -21.53
N ASP A 279 7.40 12.22 -20.47
CA ASP A 279 8.22 12.37 -19.26
C ASP A 279 8.45 11.03 -18.56
N LEU A 280 7.38 10.24 -18.42
CA LEU A 280 7.46 8.91 -17.79
C LEU A 280 8.31 7.95 -18.62
N TRP A 281 8.14 7.97 -19.95
CA TRP A 281 8.95 7.17 -20.86
C TRP A 281 10.44 7.52 -20.75
N ALA A 282 10.77 8.83 -20.74
CA ALA A 282 12.14 9.30 -20.57
C ALA A 282 12.74 8.87 -19.22
N LEU A 283 11.95 8.88 -18.15
CA LEU A 283 12.39 8.35 -16.83
C LEU A 283 12.65 6.85 -16.89
N MET A 284 11.75 6.07 -17.47
CA MET A 284 11.88 4.61 -17.55
C MET A 284 13.10 4.13 -18.36
N GLN A 285 13.59 4.94 -19.29
CA GLN A 285 14.85 4.67 -20.02
C GLN A 285 16.09 4.79 -19.13
N LYS A 286 16.00 5.46 -17.98
CA LYS A 286 17.12 5.58 -17.05
C LYS A 286 17.26 4.29 -16.22
N PRO A 287 18.48 3.71 -16.11
CA PRO A 287 18.68 2.43 -15.44
C PRO A 287 18.42 2.47 -13.92
N ASN A 288 18.40 3.67 -13.32
CA ASN A 288 18.10 3.88 -11.91
C ASN A 288 16.64 4.30 -11.65
N THR A 289 15.73 4.04 -12.59
CA THR A 289 14.30 4.30 -12.40
C THR A 289 13.58 3.00 -12.06
N HIS A 290 12.86 3.03 -10.94
CA HIS A 290 12.05 1.92 -10.43
C HIS A 290 10.57 2.29 -10.43
N ILE A 291 9.73 1.32 -10.81
CA ILE A 291 8.27 1.43 -10.76
C ILE A 291 7.75 0.52 -9.66
N PHE A 292 6.94 1.06 -8.78
CA PHE A 292 6.22 0.32 -7.75
C PHE A 292 4.72 0.47 -7.97
N MET A 293 4.03 -0.65 -8.11
CA MET A 293 2.59 -0.69 -8.34
C MET A 293 1.91 -1.50 -7.22
N CYS A 294 0.95 -0.89 -6.55
CA CYS A 294 0.13 -1.56 -5.56
C CYS A 294 -1.34 -1.15 -5.65
N GLY A 295 -2.24 -2.12 -5.54
CA GLY A 295 -3.68 -1.88 -5.53
C GLY A 295 -4.48 -2.88 -6.34
N LEU A 296 -5.47 -2.40 -7.10
CA LEU A 296 -6.43 -3.24 -7.81
C LEU A 296 -5.80 -4.02 -8.97
N LYS A 297 -6.28 -5.25 -9.18
CA LYS A 297 -6.02 -6.01 -10.40
C LYS A 297 -6.42 -5.19 -11.64
N GLY A 298 -5.67 -5.34 -12.72
CA GLY A 298 -5.89 -4.58 -13.96
C GLY A 298 -5.05 -3.31 -14.09
N MET A 299 -4.32 -2.88 -13.05
CA MET A 299 -3.38 -1.77 -13.18
C MET A 299 -2.28 -2.05 -14.21
N GLU A 300 -1.78 -3.30 -14.32
CA GLU A 300 -0.79 -3.66 -15.33
C GLU A 300 -1.32 -3.52 -16.77
N SER A 301 -2.59 -3.87 -17.02
CA SER A 301 -3.20 -3.64 -18.34
C SER A 301 -3.36 -2.16 -18.65
N GLY A 302 -3.61 -1.33 -17.66
CA GLY A 302 -3.59 0.12 -17.80
C GLY A 302 -2.22 0.69 -18.17
N MET A 303 -1.13 0.09 -17.66
CA MET A 303 0.24 0.44 -18.08
C MET A 303 0.49 0.09 -19.55
N GLU A 304 0.03 -1.09 -19.98
CA GLU A 304 0.12 -1.49 -21.39
C GLU A 304 -0.64 -0.50 -22.30
N GLU A 305 -1.87 -0.15 -21.92
CA GLU A 305 -2.67 0.85 -22.65
C GLU A 305 -1.94 2.20 -22.76
N CYS A 306 -1.34 2.67 -21.65
CA CYS A 306 -0.64 3.94 -21.58
C CYS A 306 0.64 3.98 -22.40
N PHE A 307 1.47 2.92 -22.34
CA PHE A 307 2.84 2.95 -22.86
C PHE A 307 3.07 2.19 -24.16
N SER A 308 2.15 1.34 -24.61
CA SER A 308 2.33 0.66 -25.90
C SER A 308 2.50 1.62 -27.07
N PRO A 309 1.74 2.74 -27.19
CA PRO A 309 1.91 3.67 -28.30
C PRO A 309 3.30 4.32 -28.35
N ILE A 310 3.83 4.76 -27.20
CA ILE A 310 5.15 5.40 -27.16
C ILE A 310 6.29 4.38 -27.34
N ALA A 311 6.14 3.17 -26.81
CA ALA A 311 7.10 2.09 -27.06
C ALA A 311 7.22 1.79 -28.55
N GLN A 312 6.09 1.61 -29.25
CA GLN A 312 6.05 1.36 -30.70
C GLN A 312 6.67 2.51 -31.49
N LYS A 313 6.37 3.77 -31.13
CA LYS A 313 7.00 4.96 -31.75
C LYS A 313 8.52 4.93 -31.63
N ASN A 314 9.06 4.31 -30.58
CA ASN A 314 10.50 4.14 -30.34
C ASN A 314 11.04 2.79 -30.83
N GLY A 315 10.28 2.02 -31.61
CA GLY A 315 10.70 0.73 -32.16
C GLY A 315 10.78 -0.40 -31.13
N LEU A 316 10.08 -0.27 -30.00
CA LEU A 316 10.06 -1.24 -28.90
C LEU A 316 8.66 -1.82 -28.70
N ASP A 317 8.61 -3.02 -28.13
CA ASP A 317 7.38 -3.63 -27.62
C ASP A 317 7.28 -3.38 -26.12
N TRP A 318 6.13 -2.88 -25.66
CA TRP A 318 5.94 -2.57 -24.23
C TRP A 318 6.09 -3.80 -23.34
N LYS A 319 5.54 -4.95 -23.76
CA LYS A 319 5.58 -6.17 -22.92
C LYS A 319 7.01 -6.66 -22.71
N GLU A 320 7.81 -6.64 -23.77
CA GLU A 320 9.22 -7.02 -23.69
C GLU A 320 10.01 -5.99 -22.89
N PHE A 321 9.72 -4.70 -23.02
CA PHE A 321 10.35 -3.64 -22.23
C PHE A 321 10.02 -3.80 -20.72
N ALA A 322 8.75 -3.97 -20.37
CA ALA A 322 8.31 -4.18 -18.99
C ALA A 322 8.90 -5.48 -18.38
N LYS A 323 8.97 -6.55 -19.19
CA LYS A 323 9.62 -7.80 -18.78
C LYS A 323 11.11 -7.61 -18.53
N GLY A 324 11.79 -6.80 -19.33
CA GLY A 324 13.17 -6.39 -19.13
C GLY A 324 13.34 -5.66 -17.79
N MET A 325 12.51 -4.67 -17.52
CA MET A 325 12.52 -3.95 -16.23
C MET A 325 12.26 -4.88 -15.02
N LYS A 326 11.32 -5.83 -15.15
CA LYS A 326 11.06 -6.85 -14.10
C LYS A 326 12.32 -7.70 -13.84
N LYS A 327 12.98 -8.16 -14.90
CA LYS A 327 14.21 -8.95 -14.81
C LYS A 327 15.37 -8.18 -14.18
N GLU A 328 15.42 -6.87 -14.40
CA GLU A 328 16.41 -5.97 -13.81
C GLU A 328 16.05 -5.54 -12.38
N GLY A 329 14.96 -6.02 -11.81
CA GLY A 329 14.50 -5.62 -10.46
C GLY A 329 14.05 -4.16 -10.39
N ARG A 330 13.48 -3.59 -11.48
CA ARG A 330 13.05 -2.19 -11.57
C ARG A 330 11.53 -2.02 -11.76
N TYR A 331 10.78 -3.10 -11.85
CA TYR A 331 9.32 -3.08 -12.02
C TYR A 331 8.68 -4.03 -11.00
N HIS A 332 8.07 -3.46 -9.97
CA HIS A 332 7.58 -4.15 -8.80
C HIS A 332 6.05 -4.05 -8.73
N VAL A 333 5.37 -5.19 -8.59
CA VAL A 333 3.90 -5.25 -8.64
C VAL A 333 3.36 -6.10 -7.51
N GLU A 334 2.46 -5.52 -6.72
CA GLU A 334 1.67 -6.20 -5.70
C GLU A 334 0.20 -5.78 -5.84
N VAL A 335 -0.60 -6.60 -6.56
CA VAL A 335 -2.03 -6.32 -6.82
C VAL A 335 -2.92 -7.39 -6.22
N TYR A 336 -4.13 -7.00 -5.77
CA TYR A 336 -5.09 -7.86 -5.05
C TYR A 336 -6.51 -7.82 -5.65
#